data_93d58a55ae8db5165c6b3753b219bc07
#
_entry.id   93d58a55ae8db5165c6b3753b219bc07
#
_cell.length_a   1.000
_cell.length_b   1.000
_cell.length_c   1.000
_cell.angle_alpha   90.00
_cell.angle_beta   90.00
_cell.angle_gamma   90.00
#
_symmetry.space_group_name_H-M   'P 1'
#
loop_
_entity.id
_entity.type
_entity.pdbx_description
1 polymer ?
#
loop_
_entity_poly.entity_id
_entity_poly.type
_entity_poly.pdbx_seq_one_letter_code
_entity_poly.pdbx_strand_id
1 'polypeptide(L)'
;MTNIDKILAYNREFVASKGYEKHLTDKFPDKKLAVLSCMDTRLSVLLQDALGLKNGDAKIIKNAGAVIPSPWDSAMRSLIVAVYELGVTEIMVVAHTTCGACHMSFGHFKEEMLKRGIPAAELERSDIDLNAWLEGFHDTEKSVRNTVSAIVNHPLIPSDVTVRGFIIESATGELTEVK
;
A
#
# COMPACT_ATOMS: atom_id res chain seq x y z
N MET A 1 -21.19 -10.53 -19.89
CA MET A 1 -21.07 -9.30 -19.07
C MET A 1 -19.95 -9.53 -18.09
N THR A 2 -18.88 -8.76 -18.18
CA THR A 2 -17.72 -8.82 -17.28
C THR A 2 -18.04 -8.16 -15.94
N ASN A 3 -17.16 -8.35 -14.94
CA ASN A 3 -17.29 -7.60 -13.66
C ASN A 3 -17.11 -6.09 -13.90
N ILE A 4 -16.27 -5.69 -14.85
CA ILE A 4 -16.11 -4.28 -15.23
C ILE A 4 -17.43 -3.70 -15.75
N ASP A 5 -18.16 -4.43 -16.60
CA ASP A 5 -19.46 -3.97 -17.12
C ASP A 5 -20.49 -3.78 -16.00
N LYS A 6 -20.51 -4.67 -15.00
CA LYS A 6 -21.39 -4.56 -13.83
C LYS A 6 -21.03 -3.33 -12.97
N ILE A 7 -19.75 -3.08 -12.77
CA ILE A 7 -19.26 -1.91 -12.03
C ILE A 7 -19.66 -0.62 -12.75
N LEU A 8 -19.52 -0.56 -14.07
CA LEU A 8 -19.94 0.60 -14.87
C LEU A 8 -21.44 0.85 -14.80
N ALA A 9 -22.25 -0.22 -14.80
CA ALA A 9 -23.70 -0.10 -14.63
C ALA A 9 -24.06 0.48 -13.24
N TYR A 10 -23.48 -0.07 -12.17
CA TYR A 10 -23.67 0.41 -10.80
C TYR A 10 -23.21 1.89 -10.64
N ASN A 11 -22.08 2.25 -11.25
CA ASN A 11 -21.56 3.63 -11.18
C ASN A 11 -22.55 4.66 -11.77
N ARG A 12 -23.21 4.33 -12.87
CA ARG A 12 -24.26 5.22 -13.44
C ARG A 12 -25.41 5.46 -12.46
N GLU A 13 -25.86 4.40 -11.76
CA GLU A 13 -26.92 4.51 -10.74
C GLU A 13 -26.44 5.32 -9.52
N PHE A 14 -25.21 5.08 -9.07
CA PHE A 14 -24.59 5.82 -7.97
C PHE A 14 -24.52 7.33 -8.26
N VAL A 15 -24.14 7.71 -9.48
CA VAL A 15 -24.09 9.12 -9.89
C VAL A 15 -25.51 9.70 -10.02
N ALA A 16 -26.44 8.97 -10.65
CA ALA A 16 -27.81 9.42 -10.83
C ALA A 16 -28.54 9.62 -9.49
N SER A 17 -28.26 8.77 -8.50
CA SER A 17 -28.80 8.89 -7.13
C SER A 17 -28.04 9.88 -6.23
N LYS A 18 -27.02 10.57 -6.78
CA LYS A 18 -26.12 11.47 -6.04
C LYS A 18 -25.43 10.82 -4.82
N GLY A 19 -25.17 9.51 -4.89
CA GLY A 19 -24.50 8.77 -3.83
C GLY A 19 -23.13 9.33 -3.41
N TYR A 20 -22.53 10.16 -4.24
CA TYR A 20 -21.24 10.83 -4.01
C TYR A 20 -21.32 11.99 -3.01
N GLU A 21 -22.49 12.58 -2.75
CA GLU A 21 -22.60 13.82 -1.94
C GLU A 21 -22.02 13.64 -0.52
N LYS A 22 -22.18 12.48 0.09
CA LYS A 22 -21.63 12.15 1.42
C LYS A 22 -20.10 11.95 1.43
N HIS A 23 -19.46 11.94 0.26
CA HIS A 23 -18.02 11.71 0.11
C HIS A 23 -17.26 12.98 -0.33
N LEU A 24 -17.94 14.12 -0.44
CA LEU A 24 -17.31 15.37 -0.85
C LEU A 24 -16.28 15.80 0.19
N THR A 25 -15.07 16.10 -0.29
CA THR A 25 -13.94 16.61 0.47
C THR A 25 -12.97 17.30 -0.49
N ASP A 26 -11.96 17.98 0.00
CA ASP A 26 -10.92 18.55 -0.85
C ASP A 26 -9.71 17.58 -1.01
N LYS A 27 -8.64 18.07 -1.65
CA LYS A 27 -7.45 17.25 -1.92
C LYS A 27 -6.49 17.15 -0.72
N PHE A 28 -6.62 17.98 0.29
CA PHE A 28 -5.70 18.01 1.43
C PHE A 28 -6.19 17.06 2.54
N PRO A 29 -5.29 16.24 3.15
CA PRO A 29 -5.70 15.38 4.25
C PRO A 29 -5.88 16.20 5.53
N ASP A 30 -7.08 16.16 6.13
CA ASP A 30 -7.44 16.93 7.33
C ASP A 30 -6.48 16.65 8.50
N LYS A 31 -6.01 15.40 8.63
CA LYS A 31 -5.06 14.98 9.68
C LYS A 31 -3.59 15.16 9.30
N LYS A 32 -3.28 15.71 8.12
CA LYS A 32 -1.90 15.80 7.59
C LYS A 32 -1.15 14.46 7.64
N LEU A 33 -1.89 13.36 7.47
CA LEU A 33 -1.43 11.99 7.62
C LEU A 33 -1.36 11.28 6.26
N ALA A 34 -0.30 10.49 6.07
CA ALA A 34 -0.26 9.45 5.04
C ALA A 34 -0.12 8.07 5.69
N VAL A 35 -0.81 7.08 5.14
CA VAL A 35 -0.75 5.69 5.57
C VAL A 35 -0.30 4.83 4.39
N LEU A 36 0.87 4.22 4.51
CA LEU A 36 1.34 3.16 3.60
C LEU A 36 0.88 1.82 4.16
N SER A 37 0.04 1.08 3.43
CA SER A 37 -0.49 -0.21 3.88
C SER A 37 -0.52 -1.25 2.77
N CYS A 38 -0.79 -2.50 3.15
CA CYS A 38 -0.92 -3.60 2.20
C CYS A 38 -2.21 -3.47 1.36
N MET A 39 -2.12 -3.93 0.10
CA MET A 39 -3.27 -4.01 -0.82
C MET A 39 -4.22 -5.16 -0.51
N ASP A 40 -4.00 -5.93 0.54
CA ASP A 40 -4.87 -7.03 0.97
C ASP A 40 -6.33 -6.58 1.07
N THR A 41 -7.24 -7.36 0.49
CA THR A 41 -8.67 -7.02 0.42
C THR A 41 -9.33 -6.93 1.77
N ARG A 42 -8.84 -7.66 2.79
CA ARG A 42 -9.32 -7.59 4.18
C ARG A 42 -9.14 -6.21 4.79
N LEU A 43 -8.14 -5.45 4.31
CA LEU A 43 -7.81 -4.10 4.78
C LEU A 43 -8.51 -2.98 3.99
N SER A 44 -9.38 -3.30 3.03
CA SER A 44 -10.00 -2.27 2.18
C SER A 44 -10.88 -1.30 2.95
N VAL A 45 -11.61 -1.80 3.94
CA VAL A 45 -12.47 -1.02 4.84
C VAL A 45 -11.95 -1.06 6.27
N LEU A 46 -11.57 -2.25 6.75
CA LEU A 46 -11.10 -2.47 8.12
C LEU A 46 -9.98 -1.51 8.54
N LEU A 47 -9.02 -1.22 7.67
CA LEU A 47 -7.92 -0.30 8.00
C LEU A 47 -8.44 1.08 8.39
N GLN A 48 -9.33 1.64 7.59
CA GLN A 48 -9.85 3.00 7.84
C GLN A 48 -10.72 3.03 9.08
N ASP A 49 -11.59 2.04 9.25
CA ASP A 49 -12.49 1.93 10.41
C ASP A 49 -11.70 1.74 11.71
N ALA A 50 -10.70 0.84 11.72
CA ALA A 50 -9.84 0.59 12.88
C ALA A 50 -8.98 1.79 13.28
N LEU A 51 -8.56 2.62 12.30
CA LEU A 51 -7.82 3.86 12.55
C LEU A 51 -8.74 5.07 12.82
N GLY A 52 -10.06 4.90 12.78
CA GLY A 52 -11.03 5.99 12.95
C GLY A 52 -10.93 7.07 11.87
N LEU A 53 -10.53 6.68 10.64
CA LEU A 53 -10.34 7.58 9.51
C LEU A 53 -11.62 7.71 8.67
N LYS A 54 -12.02 8.93 8.38
CA LYS A 54 -13.10 9.27 7.45
C LYS A 54 -12.53 9.65 6.08
N ASN A 55 -13.40 9.73 5.10
CA ASN A 55 -13.02 10.26 3.78
C ASN A 55 -12.49 11.69 3.91
N GLY A 56 -11.28 11.95 3.39
CA GLY A 56 -10.59 13.24 3.52
C GLY A 56 -9.55 13.32 4.64
N ASP A 57 -9.58 12.43 5.64
CA ASP A 57 -8.68 12.49 6.80
C ASP A 57 -7.20 12.24 6.47
N ALA A 58 -6.90 11.28 5.58
CA ALA A 58 -5.55 10.83 5.30
C ALA A 58 -5.33 10.42 3.84
N LYS A 59 -4.07 10.38 3.40
CA LYS A 59 -3.67 9.77 2.13
C LYS A 59 -3.38 8.29 2.35
N ILE A 60 -4.11 7.43 1.66
CA ILE A 60 -3.93 5.98 1.75
C ILE A 60 -3.16 5.50 0.52
N ILE A 61 -1.96 4.98 0.73
CA ILE A 61 -1.09 4.40 -0.28
C ILE A 61 -1.07 2.89 -0.04
N LYS A 62 -1.30 2.09 -1.08
CA LYS A 62 -1.33 0.62 -0.97
C LYS A 62 -0.42 -0.04 -1.99
N ASN A 63 0.36 -1.01 -1.51
CA ASN A 63 1.13 -1.91 -2.36
C ASN A 63 1.18 -3.34 -1.78
N ALA A 64 1.82 -4.27 -2.44
CA ALA A 64 1.99 -5.63 -1.93
C ALA A 64 2.97 -5.62 -0.73
N GLY A 65 2.43 -5.85 0.47
CA GLY A 65 3.21 -5.98 1.71
C GLY A 65 3.45 -4.72 2.51
N ALA A 66 2.99 -3.54 2.10
CA ALA A 66 3.26 -2.26 2.77
C ALA A 66 4.78 -1.95 2.84
N VAL A 67 5.51 -2.15 1.77
CA VAL A 67 6.98 -2.06 1.71
C VAL A 67 7.47 -0.94 0.79
N ILE A 68 8.71 -0.51 1.01
CA ILE A 68 9.49 0.35 0.10
C ILE A 68 10.68 -0.48 -0.42
N PRO A 69 10.51 -1.23 -1.51
CA PRO A 69 11.57 -2.10 -2.04
C PRO A 69 12.72 -1.33 -2.68
N SER A 70 12.49 -0.10 -3.10
CA SER A 70 13.51 0.78 -3.70
C SER A 70 13.27 2.23 -3.28
N PRO A 71 14.31 3.02 -3.05
CA PRO A 71 14.17 4.43 -2.68
C PRO A 71 13.46 5.27 -3.75
N TRP A 72 13.41 4.80 -5.00
CA TRP A 72 12.80 5.52 -6.12
C TRP A 72 11.55 4.82 -6.67
N ASP A 73 10.89 4.00 -5.86
CA ASP A 73 9.65 3.33 -6.25
C ASP A 73 8.43 4.26 -6.23
N SER A 74 7.30 3.73 -6.71
CA SER A 74 6.03 4.46 -6.80
C SER A 74 5.45 4.82 -5.44
N ALA A 75 5.64 3.98 -4.41
CA ALA A 75 5.13 4.25 -3.07
C ALA A 75 5.93 5.37 -2.40
N MET A 76 7.27 5.35 -2.48
CA MET A 76 8.12 6.45 -2.02
C MET A 76 7.79 7.75 -2.72
N ARG A 77 7.64 7.73 -4.07
CA ARG A 77 7.22 8.92 -4.82
C ARG A 77 5.89 9.47 -4.32
N SER A 78 4.93 8.61 -4.00
CA SER A 78 3.62 9.02 -3.48
C SER A 78 3.71 9.66 -2.09
N LEU A 79 4.59 9.16 -1.22
CA LEU A 79 4.88 9.76 0.09
C LEU A 79 5.52 11.15 -0.06
N ILE A 80 6.49 11.31 -0.95
CA ILE A 80 7.12 12.60 -1.24
C ILE A 80 6.09 13.61 -1.74
N VAL A 81 5.21 13.22 -2.68
CA VAL A 81 4.10 14.07 -3.14
C VAL A 81 3.17 14.43 -1.99
N ALA A 82 2.84 13.47 -1.11
CA ALA A 82 2.00 13.73 0.05
C ALA A 82 2.60 14.76 1.00
N VAL A 83 3.91 14.71 1.24
CA VAL A 83 4.62 15.67 2.09
C VAL A 83 4.63 17.06 1.45
N TYR A 84 5.12 17.20 0.22
CA TYR A 84 5.39 18.52 -0.37
C TYR A 84 4.17 19.19 -1.00
N GLU A 85 3.28 18.43 -1.65
CA GLU A 85 2.12 18.98 -2.35
C GLU A 85 0.84 18.98 -1.51
N LEU A 86 0.75 18.09 -0.50
CA LEU A 86 -0.48 17.88 0.25
C LEU A 86 -0.32 18.16 1.75
N GLY A 87 0.86 18.61 2.18
CA GLY A 87 1.12 19.09 3.54
C GLY A 87 1.10 18.00 4.61
N VAL A 88 1.42 16.75 4.24
CA VAL A 88 1.54 15.66 5.19
C VAL A 88 2.76 15.86 6.09
N THR A 89 2.58 15.70 7.39
CA THR A 89 3.63 15.79 8.43
C THR A 89 3.83 14.48 9.19
N GLU A 90 2.91 13.52 9.03
CA GLU A 90 2.99 12.22 9.71
C GLU A 90 2.76 11.08 8.71
N ILE A 91 3.58 10.03 8.82
CA ILE A 91 3.50 8.83 7.98
C ILE A 91 3.37 7.61 8.89
N MET A 92 2.33 6.80 8.66
CA MET A 92 2.18 5.47 9.25
C MET A 92 2.52 4.41 8.21
N VAL A 93 3.37 3.45 8.57
CA VAL A 93 3.58 2.20 7.83
C VAL A 93 2.78 1.12 8.54
N VAL A 94 1.74 0.59 7.89
CA VAL A 94 0.83 -0.38 8.51
C VAL A 94 0.84 -1.69 7.72
N ALA A 95 1.66 -2.65 8.16
CA ALA A 95 1.62 -4.03 7.71
C ALA A 95 0.48 -4.79 8.42
N HIS A 96 0.27 -6.06 8.10
CA HIS A 96 -0.78 -6.86 8.74
C HIS A 96 -0.35 -8.31 8.97
N THR A 97 -1.04 -8.98 9.88
CA THR A 97 -0.85 -10.41 10.13
C THR A 97 -1.30 -11.25 8.91
N THR A 98 -0.70 -12.41 8.75
CA THR A 98 -1.02 -13.35 7.66
C THR A 98 -0.97 -12.72 6.25
N CYS A 99 0.00 -11.83 6.02
CA CYS A 99 0.17 -11.16 4.74
C CYS A 99 0.59 -12.15 3.64
N GLY A 100 -0.09 -12.10 2.48
CA GLY A 100 0.28 -12.92 1.32
C GLY A 100 1.66 -12.61 0.75
N ALA A 101 2.21 -11.40 1.01
CA ALA A 101 3.56 -11.05 0.62
C ALA A 101 4.63 -11.67 1.52
N CYS A 102 4.25 -12.21 2.69
CA CYS A 102 5.12 -13.01 3.54
C CYS A 102 5.33 -14.37 2.86
N HIS A 103 6.59 -14.74 2.64
CA HIS A 103 6.99 -15.97 1.95
C HIS A 103 6.65 -16.04 0.45
N MET A 104 6.37 -14.93 -0.22
CA MET A 104 6.37 -14.92 -1.69
C MET A 104 7.75 -15.32 -2.21
N SER A 105 7.79 -16.09 -3.29
CA SER A 105 9.04 -16.47 -3.95
C SER A 105 8.90 -16.35 -5.46
N PHE A 106 9.97 -15.96 -6.13
CA PHE A 106 10.01 -15.90 -7.59
C PHE A 106 9.74 -17.26 -8.23
N GLY A 107 10.17 -18.36 -7.60
CA GLY A 107 9.91 -19.72 -8.10
C GLY A 107 8.42 -19.99 -8.32
N HIS A 108 7.59 -19.63 -7.35
CA HIS A 108 6.13 -19.76 -7.49
C HIS A 108 5.57 -18.85 -8.60
N PHE A 109 5.98 -17.58 -8.67
CA PHE A 109 5.56 -16.69 -9.74
C PHE A 109 5.98 -17.18 -11.13
N LYS A 110 7.20 -17.68 -11.26
CA LYS A 110 7.72 -18.23 -12.52
C LYS A 110 6.84 -19.37 -13.02
N GLU A 111 6.47 -20.31 -12.16
CA GLU A 111 5.58 -21.41 -12.52
C GLU A 111 4.20 -20.92 -13.01
N GLU A 112 3.59 -19.99 -12.28
CA GLU A 112 2.26 -19.45 -12.64
C GLU A 112 2.31 -18.60 -13.93
N MET A 113 3.38 -17.83 -14.14
CA MET A 113 3.59 -17.07 -15.37
C MET A 113 3.72 -17.98 -16.60
N LEU A 114 4.52 -19.06 -16.49
CA LEU A 114 4.68 -20.05 -17.56
C LEU A 114 3.35 -20.77 -17.88
N LYS A 115 2.58 -21.16 -16.86
CA LYS A 115 1.25 -21.75 -17.03
C LYS A 115 0.30 -20.83 -17.77
N ARG A 116 0.44 -19.52 -17.63
CA ARG A 116 -0.36 -18.48 -18.30
C ARG A 116 0.20 -18.06 -19.66
N GLY A 117 1.25 -18.72 -20.14
CA GLY A 117 1.79 -18.53 -21.50
C GLY A 117 2.83 -17.42 -21.62
N ILE A 118 3.39 -16.91 -20.51
CA ILE A 118 4.53 -16.00 -20.59
C ILE A 118 5.75 -16.79 -21.08
N PRO A 119 6.45 -16.34 -22.15
CA PRO A 119 7.64 -17.05 -22.66
C PRO A 119 8.76 -17.09 -21.61
N ALA A 120 9.45 -18.22 -21.51
CA ALA A 120 10.58 -18.38 -20.57
C ALA A 120 11.67 -17.31 -20.79
N ALA A 121 11.92 -16.90 -22.02
CA ALA A 121 12.89 -15.86 -22.35
C ALA A 121 12.57 -14.50 -21.69
N GLU A 122 11.29 -14.17 -21.46
CA GLU A 122 10.90 -12.95 -20.75
C GLU A 122 11.23 -13.03 -19.24
N LEU A 123 11.31 -14.24 -18.68
CA LEU A 123 11.64 -14.47 -17.28
C LEU A 123 13.16 -14.57 -17.03
N GLU A 124 13.94 -14.63 -18.09
CA GLU A 124 15.42 -14.70 -18.06
C GLU A 124 16.08 -13.38 -18.45
N ARG A 125 15.31 -12.30 -18.44
CA ARG A 125 15.80 -10.94 -18.76
C ARG A 125 16.95 -10.55 -17.85
N SER A 126 17.98 -9.92 -18.44
CA SER A 126 19.17 -9.48 -17.73
C SER A 126 19.07 -8.03 -17.20
N ASP A 127 18.06 -7.27 -17.63
CA ASP A 127 17.85 -5.86 -17.26
C ASP A 127 17.14 -5.70 -15.90
N ILE A 128 16.50 -6.77 -15.40
CA ILE A 128 15.80 -6.78 -14.10
C ILE A 128 16.11 -8.10 -13.40
N ASP A 129 16.56 -8.04 -12.17
CA ASP A 129 16.60 -9.20 -11.30
C ASP A 129 15.18 -9.48 -10.78
N LEU A 130 14.42 -10.30 -11.52
CA LEU A 130 13.06 -10.67 -11.17
C LEU A 130 12.99 -11.45 -9.86
N ASN A 131 14.04 -12.19 -9.50
CA ASN A 131 14.07 -12.91 -8.24
C ASN A 131 14.08 -11.93 -7.07
N ALA A 132 15.01 -10.99 -7.06
CA ALA A 132 15.05 -9.96 -6.01
C ALA A 132 13.81 -9.06 -6.01
N TRP A 133 13.25 -8.76 -7.19
CA TRP A 133 12.11 -7.85 -7.33
C TRP A 133 10.78 -8.45 -6.85
N LEU A 134 10.57 -9.77 -7.04
CA LEU A 134 9.35 -10.49 -6.65
C LEU A 134 9.49 -11.27 -5.34
N GLU A 135 10.67 -11.27 -4.72
CA GLU A 135 10.87 -11.92 -3.44
C GLU A 135 10.08 -11.19 -2.35
N GLY A 136 9.40 -11.97 -1.51
CA GLY A 136 8.68 -11.44 -0.36
C GLY A 136 9.59 -11.24 0.86
N PHE A 137 8.96 -10.93 1.97
CA PHE A 137 9.65 -10.88 3.26
C PHE A 137 9.32 -12.13 4.09
N HIS A 138 10.15 -12.44 5.10
CA HIS A 138 9.96 -13.61 5.97
C HIS A 138 9.59 -13.22 7.41
N ASP A 139 9.69 -11.93 7.75
CA ASP A 139 9.42 -11.38 9.07
C ASP A 139 8.73 -10.04 8.89
N THR A 140 7.46 -10.00 9.28
CA THR A 140 6.61 -8.81 9.13
C THR A 140 7.13 -7.63 9.95
N GLU A 141 7.58 -7.86 11.17
CA GLU A 141 8.07 -6.81 12.06
C GLU A 141 9.37 -6.19 11.53
N LYS A 142 10.30 -7.05 11.08
CA LYS A 142 11.54 -6.60 10.42
C LYS A 142 11.24 -5.83 9.13
N SER A 143 10.25 -6.28 8.36
CA SER A 143 9.81 -5.60 7.12
C SER A 143 9.29 -4.19 7.41
N VAL A 144 8.48 -4.02 8.46
CA VAL A 144 8.00 -2.71 8.91
C VAL A 144 9.17 -1.81 9.32
N ARG A 145 10.10 -2.31 10.16
CA ARG A 145 11.30 -1.55 10.56
C ARG A 145 12.14 -1.09 9.35
N ASN A 146 12.36 -1.98 8.41
CA ASN A 146 13.11 -1.66 7.19
C ASN A 146 12.40 -0.58 6.36
N THR A 147 11.08 -0.67 6.23
CA THR A 147 10.27 0.31 5.48
C THR A 147 10.29 1.68 6.17
N VAL A 148 10.10 1.73 7.50
CA VAL A 148 10.23 2.97 8.29
C VAL A 148 11.62 3.57 8.11
N SER A 149 12.67 2.75 8.24
CA SER A 149 14.06 3.19 8.04
C SER A 149 14.30 3.74 6.63
N ALA A 150 13.77 3.08 5.60
CA ALA A 150 13.89 3.53 4.21
C ALA A 150 13.23 4.89 3.99
N ILE A 151 12.10 5.17 4.63
CA ILE A 151 11.40 6.46 4.55
C ILE A 151 12.16 7.53 5.31
N VAL A 152 12.52 7.28 6.58
CA VAL A 152 13.22 8.26 7.44
C VAL A 152 14.57 8.68 6.87
N ASN A 153 15.30 7.74 6.27
CA ASN A 153 16.63 8.01 5.71
C ASN A 153 16.59 8.45 4.24
N HIS A 154 15.42 8.62 3.66
CA HIS A 154 15.32 9.06 2.26
C HIS A 154 15.73 10.55 2.13
N PRO A 155 16.63 10.91 1.18
CA PRO A 155 17.18 12.27 1.09
C PRO A 155 16.15 13.36 0.79
N LEU A 156 14.94 12.99 0.32
CA LEU A 156 13.85 13.92 0.03
C LEU A 156 12.73 13.89 1.08
N ILE A 157 12.88 13.19 2.19
CA ILE A 157 11.92 13.25 3.31
C ILE A 157 12.50 14.18 4.39
N PRO A 158 11.82 15.27 4.73
CA PRO A 158 12.29 16.22 5.73
C PRO A 158 12.35 15.60 7.14
N SER A 159 13.31 16.04 7.95
CA SER A 159 13.51 15.50 9.30
C SER A 159 12.40 15.83 10.29
N ASP A 160 11.50 16.76 9.97
CA ASP A 160 10.33 17.13 10.78
C ASP A 160 9.10 16.25 10.47
N VAL A 161 9.19 15.36 9.47
CA VAL A 161 8.14 14.36 9.21
C VAL A 161 8.29 13.20 10.17
N THR A 162 7.26 12.96 10.96
CA THR A 162 7.21 11.80 11.87
C THR A 162 6.83 10.53 11.09
N VAL A 163 7.62 9.46 11.24
CA VAL A 163 7.34 8.16 10.60
C VAL A 163 7.29 7.07 11.66
N ARG A 164 6.19 6.31 11.72
CA ARG A 164 6.00 5.21 12.68
C ARG A 164 5.49 3.96 12.00
N GLY A 165 5.90 2.79 12.53
CA GLY A 165 5.55 1.47 12.00
C GLY A 165 4.57 0.72 12.89
N PHE A 166 3.63 0.00 12.25
CA PHE A 166 2.57 -0.74 12.94
C PHE A 166 2.28 -2.07 12.22
N ILE A 167 1.73 -3.01 12.98
CA ILE A 167 1.11 -4.22 12.46
C ILE A 167 -0.36 -4.23 12.90
N ILE A 168 -1.27 -4.36 11.96
CA ILE A 168 -2.71 -4.53 12.21
C ILE A 168 -3.09 -6.01 12.15
N GLU A 169 -3.83 -6.49 13.14
CA GLU A 169 -4.43 -7.82 13.08
C GLU A 169 -5.56 -7.83 12.04
N SER A 170 -5.41 -8.66 11.02
CA SER A 170 -6.31 -8.66 9.86
C SER A 170 -7.73 -9.13 10.15
N ALA A 171 -7.98 -9.75 11.31
CA ALA A 171 -9.29 -10.21 11.72
C ALA A 171 -10.01 -9.23 12.67
N THR A 172 -9.28 -8.55 13.54
CA THR A 172 -9.86 -7.73 14.61
C THR A 172 -9.64 -6.22 14.43
N GLY A 173 -8.64 -5.83 13.63
CA GLY A 173 -8.22 -4.43 13.51
C GLY A 173 -7.35 -3.95 14.67
N GLU A 174 -6.91 -4.81 15.59
CA GLU A 174 -5.99 -4.44 16.66
C GLU A 174 -4.67 -3.96 16.07
N LEU A 175 -4.21 -2.78 16.53
CA LEU A 175 -3.01 -2.13 16.03
C LEU A 175 -1.88 -2.20 17.06
N THR A 176 -0.77 -2.80 16.70
CA THR A 176 0.44 -2.90 17.52
C THR A 176 1.57 -2.08 16.90
N GLU A 177 2.19 -1.21 17.69
CA GLU A 177 3.35 -0.43 17.24
C GLU A 177 4.62 -1.29 17.23
N VAL A 178 5.38 -1.17 16.13
CA VAL A 178 6.72 -1.77 15.96
C VAL A 178 7.77 -0.73 16.33
N LYS A 179 8.55 -1.04 17.36
CA LYS A 179 9.64 -0.20 17.87
C LYS A 179 10.98 -0.54 17.21
#